data_88507854d89e417b80cff129ea5d7d0e
#
_entry.id   88507854d89e417b80cff129ea5d7d0e
#
_cell.length_a   1.000
_cell.length_b   1.000
_cell.length_c   1.000
_cell.angle_alpha   90.00
_cell.angle_beta   90.00
_cell.angle_gamma   90.00
#
_symmetry.space_group_name_H-M   'P 1'
#
loop_
_entity.id
_entity.type
_entity.pdbx_description
1 polymer ?
#
loop_
_entity_poly.entity_id
_entity_poly.type
_entity_poly.pdbx_seq_one_letter_code
_entity_poly.pdbx_strand_id
1 'polypeptide(L)'
;MPELPEVEVVRRGLEKHLVGLHFTAVEVLDSRPLRKHVGGPASFVDQLVGRQVRSAVRRGKFLWLVLDDGAALTAHLGMSGQLLVHSGAQAELFSHRHLRVRLRLEGSTVLHHVDQRMFGGLAVVDMVPTSDGFPGGCGSQLNAIPVTDTHVARDVLDPYLDKAQVIGRLQASSRAIKTQLLDQGVISGIGNIYADEALWAARIAGARPGSSLSKAKLKLLLQSTGKVMQRALAQGGTSFDALYVNTEGESGYFARSLEVYGREGQPCSRCGRLLRKEVIGGRSHVRCPNCQRNKQG
;
A
#
# COMPACT_ATOMS: atom_id res chain seq x y z
N MET A 1 0.43 5.18 -7.85
CA MET A 1 0.07 5.13 -6.40
C MET A 1 0.79 3.94 -5.81
N PRO A 2 1.53 4.09 -4.73
CA PRO A 2 2.13 2.96 -4.02
C PRO A 2 1.10 1.88 -3.72
N GLU A 3 1.46 0.63 -3.96
CA GLU A 3 0.65 -0.53 -3.63
C GLU A 3 1.28 -1.25 -2.42
N LEU A 4 0.85 -2.44 -2.09
CA LEU A 4 1.31 -3.14 -0.88
C LEU A 4 2.85 -3.24 -0.79
N PRO A 5 3.60 -3.67 -1.83
CA PRO A 5 5.04 -3.83 -1.69
C PRO A 5 5.77 -2.53 -1.37
N GLU A 6 5.40 -1.42 -2.03
CA GLU A 6 6.01 -0.12 -1.80
C GLU A 6 5.72 0.39 -0.36
N VAL A 7 4.48 0.21 0.11
CA VAL A 7 4.11 0.60 1.48
C VAL A 7 4.80 -0.28 2.52
N GLU A 8 5.01 -1.58 2.25
CA GLU A 8 5.75 -2.47 3.15
C GLU A 8 7.24 -2.08 3.25
N VAL A 9 7.86 -1.67 2.16
CA VAL A 9 9.24 -1.17 2.19
C VAL A 9 9.35 0.07 3.09
N VAL A 10 8.41 1.02 2.96
CA VAL A 10 8.33 2.20 3.84
C VAL A 10 8.08 1.78 5.29
N ARG A 11 7.12 0.88 5.56
CA ARG A 11 6.84 0.38 6.91
C ARG A 11 8.09 -0.18 7.60
N ARG A 12 8.85 -1.01 6.90
CA ARG A 12 10.09 -1.59 7.44
C ARG A 12 11.13 -0.53 7.77
N GLY A 13 11.26 0.51 6.92
CA GLY A 13 12.14 1.63 7.20
C GLY A 13 11.70 2.42 8.44
N LEU A 14 10.39 2.71 8.57
CA LEU A 14 9.85 3.37 9.77
C LEU A 14 10.03 2.52 11.03
N GLU A 15 9.80 1.19 10.95
CA GLU A 15 10.04 0.28 12.06
C GLU A 15 11.49 0.34 12.54
N LYS A 16 12.45 0.27 11.60
CA LYS A 16 13.88 0.30 11.88
C LYS A 16 14.34 1.60 12.54
N HIS A 17 13.78 2.73 12.12
CA HIS A 17 14.32 4.03 12.48
C HIS A 17 13.51 4.79 13.53
N LEU A 18 12.22 4.49 13.72
CA LEU A 18 11.36 5.28 14.59
C LEU A 18 10.85 4.53 15.83
N VAL A 19 10.78 3.20 15.80
CA VAL A 19 10.24 2.44 16.95
C VAL A 19 11.13 2.63 18.18
N GLY A 20 10.48 2.96 19.30
CA GLY A 20 11.13 3.26 20.56
C GLY A 20 11.45 4.75 20.80
N LEU A 21 11.38 5.60 19.75
CA LEU A 21 11.67 7.03 19.86
C LEU A 21 10.40 7.83 20.20
N HIS A 22 10.61 8.96 20.93
CA HIS A 22 9.55 9.94 21.21
C HIS A 22 9.60 11.09 20.20
N PHE A 23 8.42 11.60 19.83
CA PHE A 23 8.32 12.84 19.10
C PHE A 23 8.67 14.03 20.00
N THR A 24 9.67 14.81 19.60
CA THR A 24 10.16 15.99 20.36
C THR A 24 9.57 17.29 19.85
N ALA A 25 9.30 17.38 18.55
CA ALA A 25 8.65 18.55 17.93
C ALA A 25 7.95 18.15 16.61
N VAL A 26 6.92 18.89 16.24
CA VAL A 26 6.21 18.72 14.97
C VAL A 26 6.05 20.10 14.31
N GLU A 27 6.49 20.22 13.07
CA GLU A 27 6.38 21.43 12.26
C GLU A 27 5.47 21.16 11.06
N VAL A 28 4.34 21.84 11.00
CA VAL A 28 3.38 21.75 9.90
C VAL A 28 3.62 22.92 8.95
N LEU A 29 4.30 22.65 7.84
CA LEU A 29 4.61 23.64 6.80
C LEU A 29 3.43 23.86 5.84
N ASP A 30 2.58 22.85 5.70
CA ASP A 30 1.36 22.88 4.89
C ASP A 30 0.30 22.01 5.57
N SER A 31 -0.87 22.55 5.84
CA SER A 31 -1.93 21.88 6.57
C SER A 31 -2.78 20.91 5.71
N ARG A 32 -2.69 20.97 4.40
CA ARG A 32 -3.49 20.15 3.48
C ARG A 32 -3.35 18.64 3.69
N PRO A 33 -2.17 18.07 4.04
CA PRO A 33 -2.08 16.67 4.42
C PRO A 33 -2.89 16.29 5.65
N LEU A 34 -3.17 17.26 6.54
CA LEU A 34 -3.92 17.05 7.77
C LEU A 34 -5.44 17.19 7.60
N ARG A 35 -5.95 17.27 6.36
CA ARG A 35 -7.39 17.51 6.08
C ARG A 35 -8.35 16.48 6.69
N LYS A 36 -7.84 15.30 7.08
CA LYS A 36 -8.61 14.24 7.77
C LYS A 36 -8.37 14.20 9.27
N HIS A 37 -7.42 14.99 9.79
CA HIS A 37 -7.19 15.09 11.22
C HIS A 37 -8.19 16.06 11.84
N VAL A 38 -8.84 15.61 12.91
CA VAL A 38 -9.82 16.44 13.65
C VAL A 38 -9.07 17.41 14.56
N GLY A 39 -9.45 18.69 14.54
CA GLY A 39 -8.82 19.73 15.36
C GLY A 39 -7.68 20.50 14.68
N GLY A 40 -7.31 20.11 13.44
CA GLY A 40 -6.34 20.86 12.65
C GLY A 40 -4.89 20.78 13.13
N PRO A 41 -3.98 21.66 12.63
CA PRO A 41 -2.55 21.54 12.89
C PRO A 41 -2.14 21.62 14.35
N ALA A 42 -2.76 22.48 15.16
CA ALA A 42 -2.43 22.61 16.58
C ALA A 42 -2.72 21.31 17.34
N SER A 43 -3.92 20.75 17.16
CA SER A 43 -4.31 19.47 17.73
C SER A 43 -3.38 18.31 17.27
N PHE A 44 -2.94 18.32 16.00
CA PHE A 44 -2.01 17.31 15.48
C PHE A 44 -0.65 17.38 16.20
N VAL A 45 -0.14 18.58 16.46
CA VAL A 45 1.10 18.79 17.20
C VAL A 45 0.94 18.31 18.65
N ASP A 46 -0.12 18.76 19.34
CA ASP A 46 -0.37 18.45 20.75
C ASP A 46 -0.55 16.95 21.01
N GLN A 47 -1.18 16.23 20.06
CA GLN A 47 -1.38 14.79 20.18
C GLN A 47 -0.12 13.95 19.87
N LEU A 48 0.90 14.52 19.24
CA LEU A 48 2.11 13.80 18.88
C LEU A 48 3.30 14.09 19.80
N VAL A 49 3.50 15.36 20.20
CA VAL A 49 4.66 15.74 21.00
C VAL A 49 4.66 15.00 22.32
N GLY A 50 5.79 14.39 22.67
CA GLY A 50 5.98 13.55 23.86
C GLY A 50 5.53 12.10 23.70
N ARG A 51 4.86 11.72 22.61
CA ARG A 51 4.44 10.33 22.38
C ARG A 51 5.56 9.47 21.82
N GLN A 52 5.60 8.21 22.28
CA GLN A 52 6.54 7.20 21.79
C GLN A 52 5.93 6.37 20.67
N VAL A 53 6.70 6.09 19.62
CA VAL A 53 6.33 5.13 18.58
C VAL A 53 6.54 3.70 19.10
N ARG A 54 5.47 2.90 19.19
CA ARG A 54 5.50 1.51 19.66
C ARG A 54 5.70 0.51 18.54
N SER A 55 5.07 0.74 17.40
CA SER A 55 5.23 -0.12 16.21
C SER A 55 4.85 0.62 14.94
N ALA A 56 5.38 0.16 13.80
CA ALA A 56 4.97 0.57 12.47
C ALA A 56 4.17 -0.57 11.81
N VAL A 57 2.94 -0.30 11.44
CA VAL A 57 1.96 -1.31 11.01
C VAL A 57 1.41 -0.99 9.64
N ARG A 58 1.17 -2.03 8.83
CA ARG A 58 0.53 -1.93 7.52
C ARG A 58 -0.58 -2.96 7.35
N ARG A 59 -1.72 -2.53 6.80
CA ARG A 59 -2.74 -3.41 6.22
C ARG A 59 -2.99 -3.00 4.78
N GLY A 60 -2.68 -3.86 3.82
CA GLY A 60 -2.73 -3.52 2.40
C GLY A 60 -1.78 -2.37 2.06
N LYS A 61 -2.31 -1.23 1.65
CA LYS A 61 -1.57 0.01 1.38
C LYS A 61 -1.85 1.13 2.39
N PHE A 62 -2.43 0.79 3.53
CA PHE A 62 -2.67 1.66 4.67
C PHE A 62 -1.58 1.44 5.71
N LEU A 63 -1.00 2.52 6.20
CA LEU A 63 0.16 2.55 7.08
C LEU A 63 -0.16 3.39 8.31
N TRP A 64 0.28 2.96 9.48
CA TRP A 64 0.19 3.74 10.70
C TRP A 64 1.31 3.41 11.69
N LEU A 65 1.62 4.37 12.56
CA LEU A 65 2.46 4.18 13.73
C LEU A 65 1.55 4.08 14.95
N VAL A 66 1.71 3.03 15.74
CA VAL A 66 1.03 2.89 17.03
C VAL A 66 1.79 3.72 18.05
N LEU A 67 1.08 4.54 18.82
CA LEU A 67 1.63 5.40 19.87
C LEU A 67 1.45 4.75 21.25
N ASP A 68 2.19 5.23 22.23
CA ASP A 68 2.21 4.70 23.60
C ASP A 68 0.92 4.96 24.38
N ASP A 69 0.11 5.93 23.97
CA ASP A 69 -1.23 6.21 24.52
C ASP A 69 -2.36 5.36 23.89
N GLY A 70 -2.00 4.48 22.95
CA GLY A 70 -2.97 3.63 22.24
C GLY A 70 -3.59 4.27 21.00
N ALA A 71 -3.26 5.51 20.66
CA ALA A 71 -3.65 6.15 19.39
C ALA A 71 -2.77 5.67 18.24
N ALA A 72 -3.15 6.05 17.02
CA ALA A 72 -2.38 5.77 15.81
C ALA A 72 -2.13 7.06 15.00
N LEU A 73 -0.87 7.30 14.62
CA LEU A 73 -0.55 8.23 13.55
C LEU A 73 -0.71 7.50 12.21
N THR A 74 -1.84 7.71 11.54
CA THR A 74 -2.09 7.16 10.20
C THR A 74 -1.35 7.95 9.13
N ALA A 75 -0.82 7.25 8.13
CA ALA A 75 -0.14 7.83 6.99
C ALA A 75 -0.61 7.18 5.69
N HIS A 76 -1.24 7.95 4.82
CA HIS A 76 -1.61 7.50 3.48
C HIS A 76 -0.73 8.19 2.44
N LEU A 77 0.03 7.42 1.67
CA LEU A 77 1.00 7.97 0.72
C LEU A 77 0.35 8.59 -0.54
N GLY A 78 -0.93 8.33 -0.78
CA GLY A 78 -1.62 8.83 -1.97
C GLY A 78 -0.94 8.38 -3.26
N MET A 79 -0.54 9.34 -4.11
CA MET A 79 0.14 9.07 -5.39
C MET A 79 1.61 9.51 -5.41
N SER A 80 2.01 10.41 -4.52
CA SER A 80 3.34 11.02 -4.51
C SER A 80 3.87 11.30 -3.10
N GLY A 81 3.14 10.85 -2.07
CA GLY A 81 3.58 11.00 -0.69
C GLY A 81 4.78 10.10 -0.41
N GLN A 82 5.77 10.66 0.25
CA GLN A 82 6.98 10.00 0.71
C GLN A 82 7.14 10.25 2.20
N LEU A 83 7.64 9.26 2.91
CA LEU A 83 8.03 9.33 4.30
C LEU A 83 9.55 9.06 4.37
N LEU A 84 10.32 10.13 4.43
CA LEU A 84 11.79 10.08 4.42
C LEU A 84 12.32 10.27 5.83
N VAL A 85 13.24 9.42 6.24
CA VAL A 85 13.89 9.50 7.55
C VAL A 85 15.33 9.94 7.36
N HIS A 86 15.71 11.00 8.06
CA HIS A 86 17.08 11.50 8.10
C HIS A 86 17.52 11.62 9.56
N SER A 87 18.83 11.53 9.81
CA SER A 87 19.40 11.66 11.14
C SER A 87 20.63 12.59 11.13
N GLY A 88 20.91 13.20 12.29
CA GLY A 88 22.06 14.09 12.46
C GLY A 88 22.05 15.30 11.50
N ALA A 89 23.22 15.65 10.96
CA ALA A 89 23.36 16.82 10.08
C ALA A 89 22.49 16.74 8.81
N GLN A 90 22.24 15.55 8.27
CA GLN A 90 21.38 15.39 7.10
C GLN A 90 19.93 15.79 7.39
N ALA A 91 19.43 15.55 8.60
CA ALA A 91 18.08 15.90 9.00
C ALA A 91 17.88 17.44 9.04
N GLU A 92 18.88 18.16 9.52
CA GLU A 92 18.84 19.64 9.58
C GLU A 92 18.99 20.30 8.21
N LEU A 93 19.84 19.73 7.35
CA LEU A 93 20.09 20.27 6.00
C LEU A 93 19.02 19.86 4.99
N PHE A 94 18.14 18.93 5.32
CA PHE A 94 17.12 18.45 4.38
C PHE A 94 16.14 19.57 4.00
N SER A 95 16.11 19.89 2.73
CA SER A 95 15.18 20.85 2.13
C SER A 95 14.56 20.24 0.87
N HIS A 96 13.25 20.33 0.76
CA HIS A 96 12.53 19.88 -0.42
C HIS A 96 11.30 20.77 -0.68
N ARG A 97 11.11 21.22 -1.92
CA ARG A 97 10.00 22.14 -2.29
C ARG A 97 8.59 21.61 -1.97
N HIS A 98 8.45 20.29 -1.80
CA HIS A 98 7.20 19.61 -1.47
C HIS A 98 7.20 19.02 -0.05
N LEU A 99 8.11 19.46 0.81
CA LEU A 99 8.07 19.14 2.23
C LEU A 99 6.81 19.79 2.85
N ARG A 100 6.02 19.00 3.55
CA ARG A 100 4.72 19.41 4.10
C ARG A 100 4.69 19.37 5.62
N VAL A 101 5.26 18.32 6.18
CA VAL A 101 5.31 18.14 7.64
C VAL A 101 6.69 17.59 7.99
N ARG A 102 7.26 18.12 9.08
CA ARG A 102 8.49 17.63 9.68
C ARG A 102 8.19 17.18 11.10
N LEU A 103 8.47 15.91 11.40
CA LEU A 103 8.30 15.32 12.72
C LEU A 103 9.68 14.99 13.27
N ARG A 104 10.08 15.70 14.32
CA ARG A 104 11.37 15.50 15.01
C ARG A 104 11.20 14.46 16.09
N LEU A 105 12.14 13.53 16.19
CA LEU A 105 12.20 12.51 17.22
C LEU A 105 13.53 12.60 17.96
N GLU A 106 13.66 11.82 19.03
CA GLU A 106 14.90 11.68 19.79
C GLU A 106 16.09 11.26 18.89
N GLY A 107 17.32 11.46 19.37
CA GLY A 107 18.53 11.05 18.66
C GLY A 107 18.78 11.83 17.37
N SER A 108 18.28 13.07 17.24
CA SER A 108 18.37 13.89 16.03
C SER A 108 17.75 13.22 14.79
N THR A 109 16.76 12.33 14.99
CA THR A 109 16.02 11.68 13.90
C THR A 109 14.83 12.55 13.49
N VAL A 110 14.62 12.69 12.18
CA VAL A 110 13.49 13.47 11.64
C VAL A 110 12.78 12.67 10.56
N LEU A 111 11.47 12.54 10.69
CA LEU A 111 10.58 12.02 9.66
C LEU A 111 10.01 13.19 8.85
N HIS A 112 10.29 13.19 7.56
CA HIS A 112 9.83 14.20 6.60
C HIS A 112 8.67 13.63 5.76
N HIS A 113 7.52 14.29 5.81
CA HIS A 113 6.43 14.02 4.87
C HIS A 113 6.54 14.95 3.66
N VAL A 114 6.89 14.37 2.52
CA VAL A 114 7.03 15.07 1.24
C VAL A 114 5.89 14.61 0.33
N ASP A 115 5.09 15.55 -0.21
CA ASP A 115 4.00 15.21 -1.15
C ASP A 115 3.78 16.31 -2.18
N GLN A 116 4.10 16.01 -3.43
CA GLN A 116 3.95 16.92 -4.56
C GLN A 116 2.47 17.11 -4.93
N ARG A 117 1.73 16.01 -5.03
CA ARG A 117 0.34 16.00 -5.55
C ARG A 117 -0.71 16.21 -4.49
N MET A 118 -0.32 16.20 -3.20
CA MET A 118 -1.19 16.43 -2.05
C MET A 118 -2.37 15.44 -1.92
N PHE A 119 -2.21 14.22 -2.45
CA PHE A 119 -3.20 13.15 -2.28
C PHE A 119 -2.93 12.29 -1.06
N GLY A 120 -1.76 12.39 -0.47
CA GLY A 120 -1.41 11.79 0.80
C GLY A 120 -2.13 12.45 1.98
N GLY A 121 -1.96 11.90 3.16
CA GLY A 121 -2.53 12.45 4.38
C GLY A 121 -1.96 11.85 5.64
N LEU A 122 -1.95 12.65 6.70
CA LEU A 122 -1.57 12.27 8.06
C LEU A 122 -2.74 12.60 9.01
N ALA A 123 -3.01 11.73 9.97
CA ALA A 123 -3.96 12.00 11.04
C ALA A 123 -3.62 11.17 12.28
N VAL A 124 -3.79 11.74 13.46
CA VAL A 124 -3.84 10.98 14.70
C VAL A 124 -5.29 10.59 14.94
N VAL A 125 -5.53 9.30 15.19
CA VAL A 125 -6.87 8.74 15.37
C VAL A 125 -6.85 7.64 16.42
N ASP A 126 -8.03 7.37 17.00
CA ASP A 126 -8.21 6.25 17.92
C ASP A 126 -8.08 4.90 17.21
N MET A 127 -7.68 3.90 17.96
CA MET A 127 -7.71 2.51 17.53
C MET A 127 -8.92 1.78 18.12
N VAL A 128 -9.50 0.89 17.32
CA VAL A 128 -10.63 0.03 17.71
C VAL A 128 -10.28 -1.44 17.51
N PRO A 129 -10.90 -2.37 18.25
CA PRO A 129 -10.66 -3.80 18.08
C PRO A 129 -10.91 -4.25 16.62
N THR A 130 -10.08 -5.17 16.14
CA THR A 130 -10.31 -5.82 14.84
C THR A 130 -11.56 -6.71 14.92
N SER A 131 -12.36 -6.72 13.87
CA SER A 131 -13.61 -7.51 13.80
C SER A 131 -13.38 -9.03 13.84
N ASP A 132 -12.18 -9.49 13.51
CA ASP A 132 -11.81 -10.90 13.46
C ASP A 132 -10.94 -11.34 14.65
N GLY A 133 -10.62 -10.43 15.59
CA GLY A 133 -9.85 -10.71 16.80
C GLY A 133 -8.36 -11.01 16.60
N PHE A 134 -7.83 -10.83 15.38
CA PHE A 134 -6.41 -11.03 15.09
C PHE A 134 -5.66 -9.69 14.99
N PRO A 135 -4.31 -9.68 15.04
CA PRO A 135 -3.51 -8.47 14.93
C PRO A 135 -3.91 -7.56 13.78
N GLY A 136 -3.83 -6.25 13.96
CA GLY A 136 -4.33 -5.22 13.04
C GLY A 136 -3.74 -5.28 11.63
N GLY A 137 -2.49 -5.75 11.50
CA GLY A 137 -1.79 -5.87 10.23
C GLY A 137 -0.35 -6.32 10.41
N CYS A 138 0.43 -6.30 9.33
CA CYS A 138 1.86 -6.61 9.36
C CYS A 138 2.60 -5.60 10.25
N GLY A 139 3.40 -6.10 11.19
CA GLY A 139 4.11 -5.29 12.20
C GLY A 139 3.32 -5.06 13.51
N SER A 140 2.05 -5.50 13.62
CA SER A 140 1.25 -5.35 14.83
C SER A 140 1.25 -6.61 15.69
N GLN A 141 1.29 -6.41 17.02
CA GLN A 141 0.92 -7.41 18.01
C GLN A 141 -0.47 -7.14 18.62
N LEU A 142 -1.05 -5.96 18.34
CA LEU A 142 -2.34 -5.54 18.89
C LEU A 142 -3.48 -5.99 17.98
N ASN A 143 -4.54 -6.53 18.57
CA ASN A 143 -5.79 -6.87 17.87
C ASN A 143 -6.65 -5.61 17.68
N ALA A 144 -6.03 -4.55 17.13
CA ALA A 144 -6.64 -3.26 16.93
C ALA A 144 -6.21 -2.63 15.59
N ILE A 145 -7.06 -1.76 15.06
CA ILE A 145 -6.89 -1.06 13.79
C ILE A 145 -7.37 0.41 13.96
N PRO A 146 -6.78 1.38 13.24
CA PRO A 146 -7.30 2.75 13.23
C PRO A 146 -8.78 2.78 12.86
N VAL A 147 -9.57 3.58 13.56
CA VAL A 147 -11.03 3.68 13.34
C VAL A 147 -11.37 4.07 11.90
N THR A 148 -10.51 4.83 11.25
CA THR A 148 -10.65 5.24 9.85
C THR A 148 -10.44 4.10 8.85
N ASP A 149 -9.78 3.01 9.25
CA ASP A 149 -9.32 1.96 8.37
C ASP A 149 -10.05 0.62 8.58
N THR A 150 -11.13 0.62 9.39
CA THR A 150 -11.96 -0.57 9.70
C THR A 150 -12.57 -1.23 8.47
N HIS A 151 -12.77 -0.48 7.40
CA HIS A 151 -13.27 -0.95 6.10
C HIS A 151 -12.23 -1.70 5.26
N VAL A 152 -10.95 -1.65 5.65
CA VAL A 152 -9.84 -2.25 4.89
C VAL A 152 -9.74 -3.74 5.18
N ALA A 153 -9.92 -4.58 4.16
CA ALA A 153 -9.73 -6.02 4.26
C ALA A 153 -8.25 -6.39 4.51
N ARG A 154 -8.02 -7.63 4.97
CA ARG A 154 -6.66 -8.19 5.01
C ARG A 154 -6.09 -8.36 3.61
N ASP A 155 -4.78 -8.30 3.50
CA ASP A 155 -4.08 -8.46 2.22
C ASP A 155 -3.59 -9.91 2.01
N VAL A 156 -3.14 -10.20 0.79
CA VAL A 156 -2.76 -11.56 0.38
C VAL A 156 -1.52 -12.11 1.10
N LEU A 157 -0.72 -11.24 1.72
CA LEU A 157 0.48 -11.62 2.49
C LEU A 157 0.20 -11.71 3.99
N ASP A 158 -0.99 -11.30 4.43
CA ASP A 158 -1.41 -11.40 5.83
C ASP A 158 -1.66 -12.88 6.19
N PRO A 159 -0.99 -13.43 7.23
CA PRO A 159 -1.19 -14.82 7.63
C PRO A 159 -2.60 -15.13 8.14
N TYR A 160 -3.33 -14.10 8.59
CA TYR A 160 -4.69 -14.21 9.09
C TYR A 160 -5.76 -13.98 8.02
N LEU A 161 -5.37 -13.88 6.74
CA LEU A 161 -6.34 -13.76 5.64
C LEU A 161 -7.18 -15.02 5.50
N ASP A 162 -8.50 -14.92 5.69
CA ASP A 162 -9.44 -15.97 5.32
C ASP A 162 -9.61 -16.04 3.78
N LYS A 163 -8.78 -16.89 3.18
CA LYS A 163 -8.78 -17.10 1.73
C LYS A 163 -10.09 -17.72 1.22
N ALA A 164 -10.78 -18.50 2.04
CA ALA A 164 -12.04 -19.13 1.65
C ALA A 164 -13.15 -18.07 1.57
N GLN A 165 -13.21 -17.17 2.54
CA GLN A 165 -14.13 -16.04 2.55
C GLN A 165 -13.89 -15.11 1.34
N VAL A 166 -12.61 -14.75 1.05
CA VAL A 166 -12.28 -13.92 -0.12
C VAL A 166 -12.71 -14.61 -1.42
N ILE A 167 -12.42 -15.89 -1.60
CA ILE A 167 -12.85 -16.66 -2.77
C ILE A 167 -14.37 -16.64 -2.90
N GLY A 168 -15.10 -16.87 -1.80
CA GLY A 168 -16.55 -16.81 -1.77
C GLY A 168 -17.09 -15.45 -2.22
N ARG A 169 -16.53 -14.34 -1.71
CA ARG A 169 -16.92 -12.97 -2.10
C ARG A 169 -16.63 -12.69 -3.57
N LEU A 170 -15.45 -13.09 -4.07
CA LEU A 170 -15.09 -12.93 -5.47
C LEU A 170 -16.05 -13.71 -6.38
N GLN A 171 -16.43 -14.93 -6.00
CA GLN A 171 -17.30 -15.81 -6.77
C GLN A 171 -18.77 -15.37 -6.75
N ALA A 172 -19.21 -14.71 -5.69
CA ALA A 172 -20.59 -14.22 -5.57
C ALA A 172 -20.86 -12.97 -6.43
N SER A 173 -19.84 -12.36 -7.05
CA SER A 173 -19.97 -11.10 -7.76
C SER A 173 -19.87 -11.27 -9.27
N SER A 174 -20.80 -10.64 -10.01
CA SER A 174 -20.78 -10.52 -11.48
C SER A 174 -19.84 -9.43 -11.99
N ARG A 175 -19.22 -8.62 -11.09
CA ARG A 175 -18.23 -7.60 -11.48
C ARG A 175 -17.00 -8.24 -12.10
N ALA A 176 -16.34 -7.54 -13.03
CA ALA A 176 -15.06 -7.95 -13.59
C ALA A 176 -14.05 -8.28 -12.46
N ILE A 177 -13.33 -9.39 -12.60
CA ILE A 177 -12.41 -9.87 -11.55
C ILE A 177 -11.31 -8.83 -11.25
N LYS A 178 -10.83 -8.09 -12.25
CA LYS A 178 -9.89 -6.99 -12.02
C LYS A 178 -10.47 -5.92 -11.11
N THR A 179 -11.72 -5.50 -11.32
CA THR A 179 -12.39 -4.49 -10.49
C THR A 179 -12.52 -4.96 -9.04
N GLN A 180 -12.78 -6.25 -8.84
CA GLN A 180 -12.88 -6.83 -7.50
C GLN A 180 -11.51 -6.90 -6.79
N LEU A 181 -10.42 -7.19 -7.52
CA LEU A 181 -9.06 -7.15 -6.97
C LEU A 181 -8.64 -5.75 -6.53
N LEU A 182 -9.16 -4.71 -7.16
CA LEU A 182 -8.87 -3.31 -6.80
C LEU A 182 -9.69 -2.80 -5.60
N ASP A 183 -10.69 -3.56 -5.18
CA ASP A 183 -11.57 -3.23 -4.07
C ASP A 183 -10.90 -3.57 -2.72
N GLN A 184 -10.44 -2.53 -2.01
CA GLN A 184 -9.70 -2.68 -0.76
C GLN A 184 -10.55 -3.27 0.38
N GLY A 185 -11.87 -3.29 0.25
CA GLY A 185 -12.79 -3.95 1.17
C GLY A 185 -12.96 -5.44 0.88
N VAL A 186 -12.53 -5.95 -0.27
CA VAL A 186 -12.55 -7.40 -0.63
C VAL A 186 -11.22 -8.04 -0.31
N ILE A 187 -10.14 -7.47 -0.81
CA ILE A 187 -8.75 -7.82 -0.53
C ILE A 187 -7.90 -6.56 -0.69
N SER A 188 -7.13 -6.21 0.32
CA SER A 188 -6.39 -4.95 0.27
C SER A 188 -5.00 -5.07 -0.34
N GLY A 189 -4.38 -3.93 -0.60
CA GLY A 189 -3.00 -3.83 -1.06
C GLY A 189 -2.80 -3.93 -2.56
N ILE A 190 -3.76 -4.49 -3.29
CA ILE A 190 -3.68 -4.63 -4.74
C ILE A 190 -4.08 -3.31 -5.41
N GLY A 191 -3.26 -2.82 -6.31
CA GLY A 191 -3.58 -1.73 -7.21
C GLY A 191 -3.44 -2.17 -8.67
N ASN A 192 -3.30 -1.22 -9.58
CA ASN A 192 -3.38 -1.50 -11.01
C ASN A 192 -2.21 -2.33 -11.55
N ILE A 193 -1.02 -2.14 -10.97
CA ILE A 193 0.20 -2.86 -11.36
C ILE A 193 0.05 -4.33 -11.01
N TYR A 194 -0.15 -4.60 -9.72
CA TYR A 194 -0.17 -5.98 -9.23
C TYR A 194 -1.44 -6.73 -9.63
N ALA A 195 -2.55 -6.04 -9.92
CA ALA A 195 -3.73 -6.68 -10.52
C ALA A 195 -3.42 -7.23 -11.93
N ASP A 196 -2.76 -6.46 -12.79
CA ASP A 196 -2.42 -6.90 -14.14
C ASP A 196 -1.40 -8.03 -14.11
N GLU A 197 -0.36 -7.90 -13.31
CA GLU A 197 0.68 -8.93 -13.15
C GLU A 197 0.12 -10.26 -12.59
N ALA A 198 -0.75 -10.18 -11.56
CA ALA A 198 -1.37 -11.35 -10.98
C ALA A 198 -2.33 -12.06 -11.95
N LEU A 199 -3.14 -11.30 -12.68
CA LEU A 199 -4.06 -11.83 -13.70
C LEU A 199 -3.29 -12.49 -14.84
N TRP A 200 -2.18 -11.90 -15.29
CA TRP A 200 -1.33 -12.53 -16.29
C TRP A 200 -0.67 -13.81 -15.75
N ALA A 201 -0.15 -13.78 -14.52
CA ALA A 201 0.45 -14.94 -13.88
C ALA A 201 -0.55 -16.10 -13.77
N ALA A 202 -1.80 -15.81 -13.38
CA ALA A 202 -2.88 -16.78 -13.26
C ALA A 202 -3.56 -17.17 -14.60
N ARG A 203 -3.21 -16.52 -15.72
CA ARG A 203 -3.82 -16.72 -17.04
C ARG A 203 -5.32 -16.43 -17.05
N ILE A 204 -5.75 -15.40 -16.33
CA ILE A 204 -7.15 -14.98 -16.24
C ILE A 204 -7.33 -13.63 -16.93
N ALA A 205 -8.31 -13.51 -17.83
CA ALA A 205 -8.68 -12.24 -18.40
C ALA A 205 -9.38 -11.37 -17.35
N GLY A 206 -8.93 -10.11 -17.19
CA GLY A 206 -9.41 -9.21 -16.15
C GLY A 206 -10.88 -8.83 -16.24
N ALA A 207 -11.45 -8.87 -17.46
CA ALA A 207 -12.85 -8.56 -17.73
C ALA A 207 -13.83 -9.70 -17.32
N ARG A 208 -13.34 -10.91 -17.04
CA ARG A 208 -14.21 -12.02 -16.65
C ARG A 208 -14.92 -11.72 -15.33
N PRO A 209 -16.24 -11.99 -15.24
CA PRO A 209 -16.95 -11.94 -13.97
C PRO A 209 -16.35 -12.91 -12.95
N GLY A 210 -16.26 -12.50 -11.68
CA GLY A 210 -15.81 -13.39 -10.61
C GLY A 210 -16.66 -14.66 -10.52
N SER A 211 -18.00 -14.53 -10.72
CA SER A 211 -18.96 -15.65 -10.73
C SER A 211 -18.70 -16.69 -11.83
N SER A 212 -18.00 -16.33 -12.91
CA SER A 212 -17.63 -17.27 -13.99
C SER A 212 -16.33 -18.04 -13.72
N LEU A 213 -15.66 -17.77 -12.59
CA LEU A 213 -14.39 -18.38 -12.25
C LEU A 213 -14.60 -19.53 -11.22
N SER A 214 -14.01 -20.68 -11.49
CA SER A 214 -14.01 -21.78 -10.51
C SER A 214 -13.20 -21.41 -9.26
N LYS A 215 -13.53 -22.02 -8.12
CA LYS A 215 -12.77 -21.88 -6.86
C LYS A 215 -11.27 -22.14 -7.06
N ALA A 216 -10.93 -23.16 -7.88
CA ALA A 216 -9.54 -23.48 -8.19
C ALA A 216 -8.81 -22.34 -8.91
N LYS A 217 -9.47 -21.67 -9.87
CA LYS A 217 -8.91 -20.50 -10.56
C LYS A 217 -8.76 -19.29 -9.64
N LEU A 218 -9.72 -19.05 -8.76
CA LEU A 218 -9.62 -17.97 -7.76
C LEU A 218 -8.51 -18.25 -6.75
N LYS A 219 -8.37 -19.49 -6.29
CA LYS A 219 -7.24 -19.91 -5.44
C LYS A 219 -5.89 -19.67 -6.12
N LEU A 220 -5.77 -20.07 -7.40
CA LEU A 220 -4.57 -19.80 -8.20
C LEU A 220 -4.30 -18.30 -8.35
N LEU A 221 -5.33 -17.47 -8.53
CA LEU A 221 -5.21 -16.02 -8.61
C LEU A 221 -4.63 -15.43 -7.32
N LEU A 222 -5.17 -15.79 -6.16
CA LEU A 222 -4.64 -15.33 -4.87
C LEU A 222 -3.18 -15.78 -4.64
N GLN A 223 -2.86 -17.02 -4.99
CA GLN A 223 -1.48 -17.52 -4.91
C GLN A 223 -0.54 -16.75 -5.86
N SER A 224 -0.99 -16.47 -7.09
CA SER A 224 -0.22 -15.69 -8.06
C SER A 224 0.01 -14.27 -7.58
N THR A 225 -1.02 -13.64 -7.00
CA THR A 225 -0.92 -12.30 -6.40
C THR A 225 0.14 -12.27 -5.30
N GLY A 226 0.10 -13.23 -4.37
CA GLY A 226 1.09 -13.34 -3.30
C GLY A 226 2.53 -13.50 -3.82
N LYS A 227 2.73 -14.39 -4.81
CA LYS A 227 4.04 -14.61 -5.42
C LYS A 227 4.60 -13.37 -6.13
N VAL A 228 3.75 -12.65 -6.88
CA VAL A 228 4.17 -11.42 -7.58
C VAL A 228 4.56 -10.36 -6.55
N MET A 229 3.76 -10.15 -5.50
CA MET A 229 4.06 -9.18 -4.45
C MET A 229 5.31 -9.54 -3.64
N GLN A 230 5.54 -10.83 -3.33
CA GLN A 230 6.76 -11.27 -2.65
C GLN A 230 8.01 -11.02 -3.51
N ARG A 231 7.94 -11.27 -4.82
CA ARG A 231 9.03 -10.93 -5.75
C ARG A 231 9.30 -9.42 -5.78
N ALA A 232 8.24 -8.61 -5.77
CA ALA A 232 8.37 -7.16 -5.72
C ALA A 232 9.03 -6.68 -4.42
N LEU A 233 8.63 -7.24 -3.28
CA LEU A 233 9.23 -6.96 -1.98
C LEU A 233 10.72 -7.29 -1.94
N ALA A 234 11.12 -8.43 -2.53
CA ALA A 234 12.53 -8.84 -2.61
C ALA A 234 13.39 -7.89 -3.45
N GLN A 235 12.77 -7.07 -4.31
CA GLN A 235 13.43 -6.08 -5.17
C GLN A 235 13.19 -4.62 -4.72
N GLY A 236 12.69 -4.40 -3.50
CA GLY A 236 12.45 -3.06 -2.96
C GLY A 236 11.21 -2.34 -3.53
N GLY A 237 10.28 -3.07 -4.16
CA GLY A 237 9.09 -2.52 -4.79
C GLY A 237 9.30 -2.02 -6.22
N THR A 238 8.28 -1.41 -6.82
CA THR A 238 8.32 -0.80 -8.15
C THR A 238 8.63 0.69 -8.05
N SER A 239 9.59 1.19 -8.83
CA SER A 239 9.78 2.63 -9.03
C SER A 239 9.64 2.94 -10.51
N PHE A 240 8.44 3.35 -10.93
CA PHE A 240 8.25 3.95 -12.26
C PHE A 240 8.62 5.42 -12.29
N ASP A 241 8.55 6.09 -11.14
CA ASP A 241 8.93 7.48 -10.94
C ASP A 241 9.87 7.57 -9.74
N ALA A 242 10.75 8.56 -9.72
CA ALA A 242 11.56 8.95 -8.56
C ALA A 242 10.71 9.29 -7.30
N LEU A 243 9.38 9.15 -7.40
CA LEU A 243 8.42 9.40 -6.33
C LEU A 243 8.18 8.18 -5.42
N TYR A 244 8.56 6.96 -5.86
CA TYR A 244 8.39 5.75 -5.04
C TYR A 244 9.75 5.30 -4.51
N VAL A 245 10.06 5.79 -3.34
CA VAL A 245 11.34 5.55 -2.67
C VAL A 245 11.10 4.95 -1.27
N ASN A 246 12.11 4.27 -0.74
CA ASN A 246 12.14 3.86 0.65
C ASN A 246 12.33 5.07 1.59
N THR A 247 12.45 4.83 2.89
CA THR A 247 12.66 5.89 3.88
C THR A 247 14.02 6.60 3.76
N GLU A 248 14.95 6.02 3.02
CA GLU A 248 16.31 6.53 2.75
C GLU A 248 16.39 7.25 1.38
N GLY A 249 15.27 7.33 0.65
CA GLY A 249 15.19 8.00 -0.67
C GLY A 249 15.63 7.13 -1.84
N GLU A 250 15.79 5.81 -1.64
CA GLU A 250 16.24 4.88 -2.68
C GLU A 250 15.06 4.26 -3.45
N SER A 251 15.24 4.11 -4.75
CA SER A 251 14.25 3.52 -5.66
C SER A 251 14.33 2.00 -5.71
N GLY A 252 13.18 1.32 -5.75
CA GLY A 252 13.13 -0.12 -6.01
C GLY A 252 13.35 -0.49 -7.49
N TYR A 253 13.65 -1.76 -7.75
CA TYR A 253 14.03 -2.24 -9.09
C TYR A 253 12.97 -3.11 -9.77
N PHE A 254 11.84 -3.41 -9.14
CA PHE A 254 10.86 -4.37 -9.66
C PHE A 254 10.21 -3.93 -10.99
N ALA A 255 10.22 -2.63 -11.31
CA ALA A 255 9.71 -2.13 -12.60
C ALA A 255 10.33 -2.83 -13.82
N ARG A 256 11.58 -3.28 -13.71
CA ARG A 256 12.30 -4.01 -14.77
C ARG A 256 11.83 -5.47 -14.91
N SER A 257 11.10 -6.01 -13.94
CA SER A 257 10.65 -7.40 -13.87
C SER A 257 9.16 -7.57 -14.19
N LEU A 258 8.50 -6.51 -14.67
CA LEU A 258 7.08 -6.55 -15.02
C LEU A 258 6.86 -7.28 -16.35
N GLU A 259 5.83 -8.13 -16.35
CA GLU A 259 5.51 -9.00 -17.48
C GLU A 259 4.50 -8.35 -18.45
N VAL A 260 3.57 -7.56 -17.93
CA VAL A 260 2.51 -6.94 -18.75
C VAL A 260 2.27 -5.47 -18.46
N TYR A 261 2.32 -5.02 -17.20
CA TYR A 261 2.01 -3.63 -16.87
C TYR A 261 2.99 -2.66 -17.54
N GLY A 262 2.46 -1.66 -18.28
CA GLY A 262 3.26 -0.70 -19.03
C GLY A 262 3.89 -1.24 -20.32
N ARG A 263 3.58 -2.48 -20.73
CA ARG A 263 4.20 -3.17 -21.86
C ARG A 263 3.25 -3.38 -23.05
N GLU A 264 2.25 -2.51 -23.21
CA GLU A 264 1.36 -2.52 -24.38
C GLU A 264 2.16 -2.53 -25.69
N GLY A 265 1.73 -3.37 -26.64
CA GLY A 265 2.39 -3.51 -27.94
C GLY A 265 3.69 -4.32 -27.94
N GLN A 266 4.21 -4.71 -26.78
CA GLN A 266 5.38 -5.56 -26.68
C GLN A 266 5.01 -7.06 -26.71
N PRO A 267 5.92 -7.95 -27.08
CA PRO A 267 5.67 -9.39 -27.07
C PRO A 267 5.49 -9.92 -25.63
N CYS A 268 4.49 -10.79 -25.45
CA CYS A 268 4.31 -11.55 -24.24
C CYS A 268 5.48 -12.51 -24.03
N SER A 269 6.12 -12.50 -22.87
CA SER A 269 7.27 -13.37 -22.53
C SER A 269 6.94 -14.87 -22.60
N ARG A 270 5.64 -15.25 -22.48
CA ARG A 270 5.18 -16.64 -22.52
C ARG A 270 4.94 -17.18 -23.94
N CYS A 271 4.45 -16.36 -24.85
CA CYS A 271 3.93 -16.85 -26.15
C CYS A 271 4.21 -15.95 -27.35
N GLY A 272 4.95 -14.88 -27.17
CA GLY A 272 5.32 -13.93 -28.24
C GLY A 272 4.19 -13.05 -28.77
N ARG A 273 2.91 -13.32 -28.44
CA ARG A 273 1.80 -12.50 -28.92
C ARG A 273 1.87 -11.09 -28.32
N LEU A 274 1.59 -10.07 -29.14
CA LEU A 274 1.60 -8.68 -28.67
C LEU A 274 0.56 -8.45 -27.56
N LEU A 275 0.99 -7.81 -26.48
CA LEU A 275 0.16 -7.42 -25.37
C LEU A 275 -0.80 -6.32 -25.81
N ARG A 276 -2.03 -6.37 -25.30
CA ARG A 276 -3.10 -5.41 -25.61
C ARG A 276 -3.54 -4.67 -24.37
N LYS A 277 -3.85 -3.40 -24.54
CA LYS A 277 -4.45 -2.55 -23.51
C LYS A 277 -5.95 -2.41 -23.76
N GLU A 278 -6.70 -2.46 -22.68
CA GLU A 278 -8.15 -2.23 -22.63
C GLU A 278 -8.47 -1.44 -21.35
N VAL A 279 -9.71 -1.01 -21.18
CA VAL A 279 -10.17 -0.32 -19.98
C VAL A 279 -11.18 -1.20 -19.25
N ILE A 280 -10.97 -1.42 -17.96
CA ILE A 280 -11.88 -2.18 -17.10
C ILE A 280 -12.16 -1.35 -15.84
N GLY A 281 -13.43 -1.02 -15.59
CA GLY A 281 -13.82 -0.23 -14.43
C GLY A 281 -13.11 1.13 -14.32
N GLY A 282 -12.90 1.80 -15.44
CA GLY A 282 -12.21 3.11 -15.52
C GLY A 282 -10.68 3.03 -15.34
N ARG A 283 -10.08 1.83 -15.28
CA ARG A 283 -8.63 1.62 -15.14
C ARG A 283 -8.06 0.92 -16.38
N SER A 284 -6.85 1.34 -16.78
CA SER A 284 -6.11 0.63 -17.83
C SER A 284 -5.83 -0.82 -17.40
N HIS A 285 -5.94 -1.75 -18.34
CA HIS A 285 -5.60 -3.16 -18.17
C HIS A 285 -4.76 -3.63 -19.34
N VAL A 286 -3.58 -4.15 -19.08
CA VAL A 286 -2.71 -4.74 -20.09
C VAL A 286 -2.72 -6.26 -19.91
N ARG A 287 -3.00 -6.99 -21.01
CA ARG A 287 -3.07 -8.46 -21.01
C ARG A 287 -2.51 -9.09 -22.26
N CYS A 288 -2.19 -10.36 -22.18
CA CYS A 288 -1.93 -11.19 -23.36
C CYS A 288 -3.24 -11.79 -23.89
N PRO A 289 -3.68 -11.47 -25.13
CA PRO A 289 -4.94 -12.00 -25.67
C PRO A 289 -4.93 -13.51 -25.87
N ASN A 290 -3.76 -14.13 -26.00
CA ASN A 290 -3.62 -15.58 -26.12
C ASN A 290 -3.57 -16.31 -24.77
N CYS A 291 -2.77 -15.82 -23.81
CA CYS A 291 -2.65 -16.47 -22.50
C CYS A 291 -3.85 -16.22 -21.56
N GLN A 292 -4.53 -15.08 -21.72
CA GLN A 292 -5.66 -14.61 -20.92
C GLN A 292 -6.91 -14.48 -21.79
N ARG A 293 -7.42 -15.62 -22.26
CA ARG A 293 -8.57 -15.65 -23.17
C ARG A 293 -9.85 -15.31 -22.40
N ASN A 294 -10.69 -14.43 -22.99
CA ASN A 294 -12.09 -14.27 -22.63
C ASN A 294 -12.85 -15.49 -23.19
N LYS A 295 -12.74 -16.67 -22.59
CA LYS A 295 -13.72 -17.71 -22.86
C LYS A 295 -15.00 -17.30 -22.14
N GLN A 296 -15.95 -16.73 -22.88
CA GLN A 296 -17.35 -16.89 -22.54
C GLN A 296 -17.60 -18.39 -22.69
N GLY A 297 -17.81 -19.06 -21.58
CA GLY A 297 -18.30 -20.45 -21.57
C GLY A 297 -19.73 -20.46 -21.99
#